data_2cb8a02b91a4dfe026abeb49f5114cae
#
_entry.id   2cb8a02b91a4dfe026abeb49f5114cae
#
_cell.length_a   1.000
_cell.length_b   1.000
_cell.length_c   1.000
_cell.angle_alpha   90.00
_cell.angle_beta   90.00
_cell.angle_gamma   90.00
#
_symmetry.space_group_name_H-M   'P 1'
#
loop_
_entity.id
_entity.type
_entity.pdbx_description
1 polymer ?
#
loop_
_entity_poly.entity_id
_entity_poly.type
_entity_poly.pdbx_seq_one_letter_code
_entity_poly.pdbx_strand_id
1 'polypeptide(L)'
;ISEVNKKGFVTKLSVSNKSSDNIIILNGELIIGSQIRQDRIVDNTVLIPGYATVLINTFCGEQYRWSPKLSNKISTPESLYFSSGRANNAADTNTKLSKQCRIWSEISEKISDFNVKSFTNSVDQIYKKKKVNVEEIVNFFKIPSEAVGVVLGINNQLVNIDIFSNNCMLQIYLPKIIRSIALDSFKKISKRSYLKKKDVHRFLRQIHQANKQKRQVVEGALGEELQFNSESVAGFILYHKEQAVHFSAFVKE
;
A
#
# COMPACT_ATOMS: atom_id res chain seq x y z
N ILE A 1 -2.37 10.12 -14.78
CA ILE A 1 -2.80 8.70 -14.69
C ILE A 1 -4.03 8.56 -15.58
N SER A 2 -4.11 7.47 -16.36
CA SER A 2 -5.23 7.19 -17.25
C SER A 2 -5.46 5.68 -17.40
N GLU A 3 -6.64 5.31 -17.93
CA GLU A 3 -6.85 3.93 -18.43
C GLU A 3 -5.93 3.65 -19.62
N VAL A 4 -5.56 2.40 -19.81
CA VAL A 4 -4.67 1.97 -20.89
C VAL A 4 -5.30 2.20 -22.27
N ASN A 5 -6.62 2.06 -22.36
CA ASN A 5 -7.41 2.33 -23.56
C ASN A 5 -8.87 2.67 -23.20
N LYS A 6 -9.69 2.97 -24.23
CA LYS A 6 -11.11 3.34 -24.06
C LYS A 6 -11.98 2.28 -23.36
N LYS A 7 -11.63 0.98 -23.46
CA LYS A 7 -12.34 -0.11 -22.79
C LYS A 7 -11.92 -0.28 -21.31
N GLY A 8 -10.70 0.19 -20.97
CA GLY A 8 -10.10 0.02 -19.65
C GLY A 8 -9.59 -1.40 -19.41
N PHE A 9 -8.68 -1.54 -18.43
CA PHE A 9 -8.22 -2.83 -17.91
C PHE A 9 -8.19 -2.79 -16.39
N VAL A 10 -8.85 -3.73 -15.73
CA VAL A 10 -8.84 -3.81 -14.25
C VAL A 10 -7.42 -3.93 -13.69
N THR A 11 -6.55 -4.64 -14.40
CA THR A 11 -5.22 -5.03 -13.92
C THR A 11 -4.10 -4.06 -14.27
N LYS A 12 -4.38 -2.99 -15.02
CA LYS A 12 -3.36 -2.02 -15.45
C LYS A 12 -3.89 -0.60 -15.56
N LEU A 13 -3.04 0.36 -15.19
CA LEU A 13 -3.21 1.79 -15.49
C LEU A 13 -1.95 2.34 -16.14
N SER A 14 -2.10 3.38 -16.94
CA SER A 14 -0.99 4.15 -17.51
C SER A 14 -0.68 5.34 -16.61
N VAL A 15 0.60 5.49 -16.25
CA VAL A 15 1.11 6.61 -15.45
C VAL A 15 2.20 7.32 -16.23
N SER A 16 1.99 8.60 -16.51
CA SER A 16 2.98 9.46 -17.16
C SER A 16 3.60 10.40 -16.12
N ASN A 17 4.90 10.27 -15.92
CA ASN A 17 5.69 11.24 -15.16
C ASN A 17 6.06 12.40 -16.10
N LYS A 18 5.61 13.60 -15.75
CA LYS A 18 5.88 14.83 -16.55
C LYS A 18 7.01 15.68 -15.98
N SER A 19 7.64 15.25 -14.89
CA SER A 19 8.80 15.92 -14.30
C SER A 19 10.11 15.28 -14.76
N SER A 20 11.23 15.98 -14.54
CA SER A 20 12.58 15.45 -14.73
C SER A 20 12.97 14.42 -13.67
N ASP A 21 12.36 14.48 -12.49
CA ASP A 21 12.70 13.64 -11.36
C ASP A 21 12.00 12.28 -11.43
N ASN A 22 12.64 11.27 -10.86
CA ASN A 22 11.99 9.99 -10.68
C ASN A 22 10.87 10.10 -9.64
N ILE A 23 9.71 9.51 -9.91
CA ILE A 23 8.61 9.41 -8.94
C ILE A 23 8.45 7.98 -8.46
N ILE A 24 8.09 7.82 -7.19
CA ILE A 24 7.77 6.52 -6.63
C ILE A 24 6.27 6.42 -6.32
N ILE A 25 5.67 5.28 -6.61
CA ILE A 25 4.30 4.94 -6.22
C ILE A 25 4.39 3.67 -5.37
N LEU A 26 3.82 3.69 -4.18
CA LEU A 26 3.93 2.56 -3.26
C LEU A 26 2.91 1.47 -3.56
N ASN A 27 3.29 0.23 -3.21
CA ASN A 27 2.36 -0.87 -3.05
C ASN A 27 1.18 -0.47 -2.16
N GLY A 28 -0.03 -0.75 -2.61
CA GLY A 28 -1.25 -0.39 -1.91
C GLY A 28 -1.72 1.06 -2.11
N GLU A 29 -1.02 1.89 -2.89
CA GLU A 29 -1.49 3.24 -3.22
C GLU A 29 -2.88 3.18 -3.84
N LEU A 30 -3.80 4.02 -3.34
CA LEU A 30 -5.14 4.12 -3.89
C LEU A 30 -5.16 5.16 -5.01
N ILE A 31 -5.77 4.81 -6.13
CA ILE A 31 -6.00 5.71 -7.26
C ILE A 31 -7.50 5.84 -7.45
N ILE A 32 -8.01 7.03 -7.20
CA ILE A 32 -9.44 7.34 -7.21
C ILE A 32 -9.69 8.41 -8.26
N GLY A 33 -10.75 8.28 -9.02
CA GLY A 33 -11.09 9.37 -9.92
C GLY A 33 -12.10 9.05 -11.00
N SER A 34 -12.45 10.12 -11.72
CA SER A 34 -13.51 10.15 -12.70
C SER A 34 -13.11 9.55 -14.04
N GLN A 35 -11.86 9.69 -14.42
CA GLN A 35 -11.38 9.21 -15.74
C GLN A 35 -11.04 7.73 -15.75
N ILE A 36 -11.00 7.09 -14.58
CA ILE A 36 -10.85 5.64 -14.44
C ILE A 36 -12.18 4.98 -14.11
N ARG A 37 -12.39 3.79 -14.66
CA ARG A 37 -13.68 3.09 -14.57
C ARG A 37 -14.01 2.61 -13.16
N GLN A 38 -12.98 2.33 -12.37
CA GLN A 38 -13.08 1.88 -10.98
C GLN A 38 -11.92 2.46 -10.19
N ASP A 39 -12.07 2.59 -8.87
CA ASP A 39 -10.95 2.89 -8.00
C ASP A 39 -9.94 1.72 -8.04
N ARG A 40 -8.64 2.03 -8.00
CA ARG A 40 -7.55 1.06 -8.13
C ARG A 40 -6.67 1.03 -6.90
N ILE A 41 -6.10 -0.14 -6.65
CA ILE A 41 -5.07 -0.40 -5.65
C ILE A 41 -3.81 -0.81 -6.41
N VAL A 42 -2.70 -0.12 -6.20
CA VAL A 42 -1.42 -0.44 -6.85
C VAL A 42 -0.86 -1.75 -6.28
N ASP A 43 -0.50 -2.68 -7.16
CA ASP A 43 -0.04 -4.03 -6.77
C ASP A 43 1.38 -4.00 -6.18
N ASN A 44 2.30 -3.25 -6.80
CA ASN A 44 3.73 -3.22 -6.46
C ASN A 44 4.23 -1.80 -6.30
N THR A 45 5.27 -1.62 -5.49
CA THR A 45 6.03 -0.37 -5.51
C THR A 45 6.73 -0.20 -6.86
N VAL A 46 6.57 0.97 -7.48
CA VAL A 46 7.10 1.27 -8.82
C VAL A 46 7.86 2.58 -8.78
N LEU A 47 9.09 2.58 -9.30
CA LEU A 47 9.91 3.78 -9.51
C LEU A 47 9.84 4.16 -11.00
N ILE A 48 9.21 5.30 -11.31
CA ILE A 48 8.96 5.76 -12.67
C ILE A 48 9.98 6.83 -13.05
N PRO A 49 10.75 6.64 -14.14
CA PRO A 49 11.75 7.63 -14.58
C PRO A 49 11.11 8.97 -14.95
N GLY A 50 11.92 10.03 -14.90
CA GLY A 50 11.53 11.34 -15.44
C GLY A 50 11.11 11.25 -16.90
N TYR A 51 10.05 11.98 -17.27
CA TYR A 51 9.48 12.06 -18.62
C TYR A 51 9.04 10.70 -19.23
N ALA A 52 8.88 9.66 -18.42
CA ALA A 52 8.45 8.34 -18.89
C ALA A 52 6.96 8.09 -18.67
N THR A 53 6.42 7.18 -19.48
CA THR A 53 5.10 6.60 -19.27
C THR A 53 5.24 5.10 -19.04
N VAL A 54 4.68 4.61 -17.91
CA VAL A 54 4.80 3.23 -17.47
C VAL A 54 3.40 2.64 -17.23
N LEU A 55 3.22 1.38 -17.60
CA LEU A 55 2.00 0.62 -17.30
C LEU A 55 2.16 -0.08 -15.95
N ILE A 56 1.50 0.42 -14.92
CA ILE A 56 1.53 -0.16 -13.57
C ILE A 56 0.48 -1.24 -13.39
N ASN A 57 0.80 -2.26 -12.59
CA ASN A 57 -0.15 -3.29 -12.20
C ASN A 57 -1.07 -2.80 -11.08
N THR A 58 -2.35 -3.12 -11.19
CA THR A 58 -3.36 -2.71 -10.21
C THR A 58 -4.37 -3.81 -9.93
N PHE A 59 -5.07 -3.66 -8.80
CA PHE A 59 -6.31 -4.36 -8.47
C PHE A 59 -7.48 -3.38 -8.41
N CYS A 60 -8.68 -3.90 -8.52
CA CYS A 60 -9.90 -3.13 -8.35
C CYS A 60 -10.16 -2.89 -6.86
N GLY A 61 -10.29 -1.62 -6.46
CA GLY A 61 -10.67 -1.17 -5.13
C GLY A 61 -12.17 -0.84 -4.99
N GLU A 62 -12.99 -1.14 -6.02
CA GLU A 62 -14.41 -0.80 -6.08
C GLU A 62 -15.18 -1.81 -6.95
N GLN A 63 -15.84 -2.78 -6.32
CA GLN A 63 -16.34 -3.99 -6.98
C GLN A 63 -17.46 -3.75 -8.01
N TYR A 64 -18.42 -2.88 -7.69
CA TYR A 64 -19.68 -2.78 -8.45
C TYR A 64 -19.77 -1.54 -9.35
N ARG A 65 -18.66 -0.92 -9.72
CA ARG A 65 -18.64 0.17 -10.68
C ARG A 65 -17.74 -0.15 -11.87
N TRP A 66 -18.29 0.00 -13.07
CA TRP A 66 -17.53 -0.08 -14.31
C TRP A 66 -17.88 1.10 -15.22
N SER A 67 -17.78 2.29 -14.67
CA SER A 67 -18.05 3.54 -15.39
C SER A 67 -17.24 4.69 -14.82
N PRO A 68 -16.83 5.69 -15.61
CA PRO A 68 -16.22 6.90 -15.09
C PRO A 68 -17.14 7.62 -14.09
N LYS A 69 -16.58 8.24 -13.06
CA LYS A 69 -17.30 9.14 -12.16
C LYS A 69 -17.52 10.49 -12.87
N LEU A 70 -18.54 11.23 -12.49
CA LEU A 70 -18.86 12.57 -13.06
C LEU A 70 -17.85 13.66 -12.66
N SER A 71 -16.92 13.38 -11.77
CA SER A 71 -15.90 14.34 -11.30
C SER A 71 -14.68 14.36 -12.23
N ASN A 72 -14.14 15.53 -12.52
CA ASN A 72 -13.05 15.72 -13.49
C ASN A 72 -11.62 15.51 -12.92
N LYS A 73 -11.47 14.92 -11.74
CA LYS A 73 -10.15 14.77 -11.10
C LYS A 73 -9.82 13.32 -10.80
N ILE A 74 -8.64 12.87 -11.21
CA ILE A 74 -7.97 11.71 -10.65
C ILE A 74 -7.20 12.20 -9.43
N SER A 75 -7.31 11.50 -8.31
CA SER A 75 -6.53 11.77 -7.11
C SER A 75 -5.93 10.48 -6.57
N THR A 76 -4.74 10.60 -6.01
CA THR A 76 -4.26 9.61 -5.06
C THR A 76 -4.68 10.12 -3.68
N PRO A 77 -5.68 9.52 -3.01
CA PRO A 77 -6.03 9.96 -1.66
C PRO A 77 -4.83 9.78 -0.75
N GLU A 78 -4.81 10.53 0.34
CA GLU A 78 -3.72 10.45 1.32
C GLU A 78 -3.72 9.13 2.12
N SER A 79 -4.08 8.02 1.48
CA SER A 79 -4.22 6.72 2.12
C SER A 79 -3.71 5.59 1.23
N LEU A 80 -3.16 4.55 1.84
CA LEU A 80 -2.87 3.28 1.19
C LEU A 80 -4.01 2.29 1.48
N TYR A 81 -4.05 1.19 0.73
CA TYR A 81 -4.88 0.04 1.06
C TYR A 81 -4.53 -0.49 2.46
N PHE A 82 -5.45 -1.18 3.13
CA PHE A 82 -5.29 -1.67 4.50
C PHE A 82 -3.94 -2.39 4.70
N SER A 83 -3.33 -2.22 5.87
CA SER A 83 -2.04 -2.85 6.14
C SER A 83 -2.12 -4.37 6.10
N SER A 84 -3.19 -4.95 6.64
CA SER A 84 -3.50 -6.38 6.54
C SER A 84 -3.58 -6.85 5.07
N GLY A 85 -4.26 -6.11 4.22
CA GLY A 85 -4.37 -6.44 2.80
C GLY A 85 -3.06 -6.28 2.03
N ARG A 86 -2.24 -5.29 2.36
CA ARG A 86 -0.87 -5.14 1.82
C ARG A 86 0.01 -6.33 2.22
N ALA A 87 -0.07 -6.77 3.47
CA ALA A 87 0.62 -7.95 3.98
C ALA A 87 0.21 -9.21 3.22
N ASN A 88 -1.09 -9.43 3.05
CA ASN A 88 -1.63 -10.55 2.29
C ASN A 88 -1.17 -10.53 0.82
N ASN A 89 -1.15 -9.36 0.17
CA ASN A 89 -0.67 -9.24 -1.21
C ASN A 89 0.83 -9.52 -1.34
N ALA A 90 1.64 -9.08 -0.38
CA ALA A 90 3.08 -9.37 -0.34
C ALA A 90 3.38 -10.85 -0.11
N ALA A 91 2.56 -11.54 0.69
CA ALA A 91 2.72 -12.97 1.01
C ALA A 91 2.23 -13.90 -0.10
N ASP A 92 1.32 -13.42 -0.96
CA ASP A 92 0.54 -14.26 -1.85
C ASP A 92 1.25 -14.54 -3.17
N THR A 93 1.49 -15.81 -3.46
CA THR A 93 2.01 -16.31 -4.75
C THR A 93 0.91 -16.75 -5.73
N ASN A 94 -0.36 -16.61 -5.35
CA ASN A 94 -1.51 -17.03 -6.15
C ASN A 94 -1.74 -16.19 -7.41
N THR A 95 -2.69 -16.59 -8.21
CA THR A 95 -3.07 -15.88 -9.44
C THR A 95 -3.65 -14.50 -9.14
N LYS A 96 -3.56 -13.59 -10.10
CA LYS A 96 -4.16 -12.23 -9.97
C LYS A 96 -5.67 -12.29 -9.70
N LEU A 97 -6.38 -13.29 -10.21
CA LEU A 97 -7.82 -13.45 -10.00
C LEU A 97 -8.13 -13.79 -8.54
N SER A 98 -7.41 -14.75 -7.95
CA SER A 98 -7.62 -15.12 -6.54
C SER A 98 -7.26 -13.97 -5.59
N LYS A 99 -6.20 -13.22 -5.88
CA LYS A 99 -5.86 -11.98 -5.15
C LYS A 99 -6.99 -10.94 -5.24
N GLN A 100 -7.57 -10.75 -6.42
CA GLN A 100 -8.67 -9.82 -6.61
C GLN A 100 -9.92 -10.20 -5.79
N CYS A 101 -10.27 -11.49 -5.78
CA CYS A 101 -11.40 -11.99 -4.98
C CYS A 101 -11.17 -11.76 -3.49
N ARG A 102 -9.95 -12.01 -2.99
CA ARG A 102 -9.60 -11.74 -1.59
C ARG A 102 -9.69 -10.24 -1.26
N ILE A 103 -9.18 -9.36 -2.11
CA ILE A 103 -9.28 -7.89 -1.92
C ILE A 103 -10.75 -7.47 -1.79
N TRP A 104 -11.64 -7.99 -2.62
CA TRP A 104 -13.08 -7.67 -2.52
C TRP A 104 -13.71 -8.21 -1.22
N SER A 105 -13.29 -9.40 -0.77
CA SER A 105 -13.73 -9.96 0.52
C SER A 105 -13.28 -9.07 1.68
N GLU A 106 -12.02 -8.67 1.71
CA GLU A 106 -11.47 -7.77 2.74
C GLU A 106 -12.18 -6.40 2.77
N ILE A 107 -12.48 -5.83 1.60
CA ILE A 107 -13.24 -4.58 1.50
C ILE A 107 -14.66 -4.76 2.04
N SER A 108 -15.34 -5.84 1.65
CA SER A 108 -16.71 -6.13 2.09
C SER A 108 -16.77 -6.35 3.61
N GLU A 109 -15.79 -7.05 4.18
CA GLU A 109 -15.65 -7.22 5.62
C GLU A 109 -15.52 -5.86 6.34
N LYS A 110 -14.59 -5.00 5.90
CA LYS A 110 -14.42 -3.66 6.48
C LYS A 110 -15.65 -2.77 6.34
N ILE A 111 -16.38 -2.87 5.22
CA ILE A 111 -17.65 -2.16 5.02
C ILE A 111 -18.68 -2.59 6.07
N SER A 112 -18.79 -3.89 6.29
CA SER A 112 -19.67 -4.47 7.32
C SER A 112 -19.26 -4.03 8.72
N ASP A 113 -17.98 -4.20 9.07
CA ASP A 113 -17.44 -3.88 10.39
C ASP A 113 -17.64 -2.43 10.82
N PHE A 114 -17.49 -1.52 9.88
CA PHE A 114 -17.60 -0.08 10.15
C PHE A 114 -18.99 0.48 9.83
N ASN A 115 -19.94 -0.37 9.45
CA ASN A 115 -21.30 0.02 9.06
C ASN A 115 -21.27 1.15 8.02
N VAL A 116 -20.53 0.92 6.92
CA VAL A 116 -20.38 1.88 5.82
C VAL A 116 -21.48 1.65 4.80
N LYS A 117 -22.20 2.70 4.43
CA LYS A 117 -23.13 2.65 3.29
C LYS A 117 -22.32 2.82 1.99
N SER A 118 -22.14 1.75 1.23
CA SER A 118 -21.43 1.75 -0.04
C SER A 118 -22.17 0.91 -1.09
N PHE A 119 -22.67 1.55 -2.13
CA PHE A 119 -23.36 0.85 -3.24
C PHE A 119 -22.37 0.10 -4.16
N THR A 120 -21.12 0.50 -4.15
CA THR A 120 -20.10 -0.01 -5.07
C THR A 120 -18.99 -0.78 -4.37
N ASN A 121 -19.08 -1.00 -3.05
CA ASN A 121 -18.03 -1.60 -2.23
C ASN A 121 -16.67 -0.91 -2.46
N SER A 122 -16.61 0.40 -2.22
CA SER A 122 -15.40 1.21 -2.43
C SER A 122 -14.57 1.38 -1.16
N VAL A 123 -13.26 1.16 -1.26
CA VAL A 123 -12.26 1.45 -0.22
C VAL A 123 -12.32 2.92 0.20
N ASP A 124 -12.46 3.84 -0.76
CA ASP A 124 -12.53 5.28 -0.50
C ASP A 124 -13.66 5.65 0.47
N GLN A 125 -14.80 4.97 0.38
CA GLN A 125 -15.93 5.23 1.27
C GLN A 125 -15.67 4.81 2.72
N ILE A 126 -14.84 3.78 2.95
CA ILE A 126 -14.40 3.37 4.28
C ILE A 126 -13.56 4.49 4.91
N TYR A 127 -12.57 5.00 4.18
CA TYR A 127 -11.73 6.11 4.65
C TYR A 127 -12.52 7.38 4.91
N LYS A 128 -13.47 7.74 4.05
CA LYS A 128 -14.36 8.89 4.25
C LYS A 128 -15.19 8.75 5.53
N LYS A 129 -15.74 7.57 5.79
CA LYS A 129 -16.55 7.30 6.99
C LYS A 129 -15.72 7.40 8.28
N LYS A 130 -14.46 6.95 8.25
CA LYS A 130 -13.56 6.91 9.40
C LYS A 130 -12.59 8.08 9.48
N LYS A 131 -12.72 9.09 8.61
CA LYS A 131 -11.76 10.18 8.45
C LYS A 131 -11.35 10.82 9.78
N VAL A 132 -12.27 11.25 10.61
CA VAL A 132 -11.98 11.94 11.87
C VAL A 132 -11.11 11.05 12.78
N ASN A 133 -11.52 9.82 13.03
CA ASN A 133 -10.80 8.90 13.90
C ASN A 133 -9.40 8.54 13.36
N VAL A 134 -9.26 8.41 12.04
CA VAL A 134 -7.98 8.11 11.39
C VAL A 134 -7.04 9.30 11.49
N GLU A 135 -7.51 10.53 11.25
CA GLU A 135 -6.68 11.73 11.34
C GLU A 135 -6.23 12.03 12.78
N GLU A 136 -7.05 11.73 13.79
CA GLU A 136 -6.62 11.82 15.21
C GLU A 136 -5.39 10.93 15.46
N ILE A 137 -5.37 9.70 14.92
CA ILE A 137 -4.22 8.80 15.03
C ILE A 137 -3.01 9.36 14.28
N VAL A 138 -3.19 9.82 13.03
CA VAL A 138 -2.10 10.38 12.21
C VAL A 138 -1.43 11.56 12.91
N ASN A 139 -2.22 12.48 13.45
CA ASN A 139 -1.74 13.69 14.12
C ASN A 139 -0.97 13.43 15.42
N PHE A 140 -1.12 12.23 16.00
CA PHE A 140 -0.37 11.83 17.20
C PHE A 140 1.11 11.56 16.88
N PHE A 141 1.45 11.18 15.66
CA PHE A 141 2.81 10.81 15.29
C PHE A 141 3.64 12.02 14.86
N LYS A 142 4.83 12.13 15.44
CA LYS A 142 5.85 13.12 15.03
C LYS A 142 7.04 12.39 14.43
N ILE A 143 7.52 12.85 13.29
CA ILE A 143 8.64 12.23 12.57
C ILE A 143 9.92 12.95 12.97
N PRO A 144 10.92 12.26 13.57
CA PRO A 144 12.25 12.84 13.78
C PRO A 144 12.92 13.20 12.46
N SER A 145 13.73 14.26 12.46
CA SER A 145 14.39 14.78 11.23
C SER A 145 15.34 13.78 10.58
N GLU A 146 15.96 12.91 11.38
CA GLU A 146 16.93 11.91 10.89
C GLU A 146 16.26 10.56 10.52
N ALA A 147 14.97 10.39 10.82
CA ALA A 147 14.30 9.13 10.56
C ALA A 147 14.13 8.88 9.06
N VAL A 148 14.45 7.68 8.62
CA VAL A 148 14.23 7.20 7.24
C VAL A 148 13.26 6.03 7.18
N GLY A 149 12.75 5.58 8.33
CA GLY A 149 11.82 4.45 8.38
C GLY A 149 11.00 4.44 9.66
N VAL A 150 10.04 3.53 9.70
CA VAL A 150 9.11 3.35 10.80
C VAL A 150 8.86 1.88 11.07
N VAL A 151 8.70 1.55 12.35
CA VAL A 151 8.21 0.25 12.83
C VAL A 151 6.86 0.49 13.48
N LEU A 152 5.82 -0.14 12.98
CA LEU A 152 4.45 0.05 13.45
C LEU A 152 3.87 -1.24 14.03
N GLY A 153 3.06 -1.07 15.04
CA GLY A 153 2.36 -2.17 15.70
C GLY A 153 0.99 -1.76 16.22
N ILE A 154 0.16 -2.78 16.45
CA ILE A 154 -1.16 -2.68 17.08
C ILE A 154 -1.12 -3.52 18.36
N ASN A 155 -1.48 -2.92 19.51
CA ASN A 155 -1.54 -3.63 20.81
C ASN A 155 -0.25 -4.39 21.16
N ASN A 156 0.94 -3.76 21.05
CA ASN A 156 2.28 -4.35 21.24
C ASN A 156 2.66 -5.48 20.27
N GLN A 157 1.83 -5.81 19.30
CA GLN A 157 2.17 -6.73 18.22
C GLN A 157 2.70 -5.93 17.04
N LEU A 158 3.87 -6.30 16.55
CA LEU A 158 4.44 -5.72 15.33
C LEU A 158 3.55 -6.05 14.14
N VAL A 159 3.30 -5.08 13.29
CA VAL A 159 2.49 -5.23 12.08
C VAL A 159 3.35 -5.09 10.83
N ASN A 160 4.09 -3.96 10.72
CA ASN A 160 4.97 -3.74 9.59
C ASN A 160 6.18 -2.86 9.90
N ILE A 161 7.14 -2.90 8.98
CA ILE A 161 8.26 -1.98 8.88
C ILE A 161 8.26 -1.40 7.47
N ASP A 162 8.38 -0.07 7.34
CA ASP A 162 8.68 0.62 6.09
C ASP A 162 9.93 1.47 6.25
N ILE A 163 10.90 1.36 5.32
CA ILE A 163 12.16 2.13 5.31
C ILE A 163 12.34 2.70 3.91
N PHE A 164 12.73 3.96 3.84
CA PHE A 164 12.96 4.71 2.60
C PHE A 164 14.44 5.14 2.47
N SER A 165 14.85 5.46 1.28
CA SER A 165 16.22 5.94 1.01
C SER A 165 16.54 7.27 1.71
N ASN A 166 15.54 8.07 2.07
CA ASN A 166 15.73 9.36 2.73
C ASN A 166 14.52 9.79 3.57
N ASN A 167 14.74 10.78 4.45
CA ASN A 167 13.71 11.32 5.33
C ASN A 167 12.55 11.98 4.57
N CYS A 168 12.82 12.68 3.47
CA CYS A 168 11.77 13.36 2.69
C CYS A 168 10.69 12.36 2.22
N MET A 169 11.10 11.20 1.73
CA MET A 169 10.16 10.13 1.36
C MET A 169 9.37 9.63 2.56
N LEU A 170 10.02 9.43 3.72
CA LEU A 170 9.31 9.04 4.93
C LEU A 170 8.26 10.08 5.34
N GLN A 171 8.61 11.38 5.29
CA GLN A 171 7.68 12.47 5.61
C GLN A 171 6.42 12.44 4.74
N ILE A 172 6.57 12.14 3.45
CA ILE A 172 5.46 12.07 2.49
C ILE A 172 4.60 10.84 2.73
N TYR A 173 5.21 9.69 2.99
CA TYR A 173 4.50 8.40 2.98
C TYR A 173 4.03 7.93 4.37
N LEU A 174 4.67 8.37 5.47
CA LEU A 174 4.28 7.92 6.80
C LEU A 174 2.81 8.22 7.15
N PRO A 175 2.25 9.41 6.84
CA PRO A 175 0.84 9.65 7.08
C PRO A 175 -0.08 8.63 6.35
N LYS A 176 0.25 8.26 5.12
CA LYS A 176 -0.50 7.26 4.34
C LYS A 176 -0.38 5.87 4.96
N ILE A 177 0.82 5.49 5.41
CA ILE A 177 1.10 4.21 6.07
C ILE A 177 0.33 4.13 7.40
N ILE A 178 0.35 5.18 8.22
CA ILE A 178 -0.39 5.24 9.47
C ILE A 178 -1.90 5.09 9.22
N ARG A 179 -2.46 5.78 8.22
CA ARG A 179 -3.87 5.64 7.87
C ARG A 179 -4.24 4.21 7.50
N SER A 180 -3.37 3.49 6.78
CA SER A 180 -3.62 2.10 6.41
C SER A 180 -3.69 1.16 7.62
N ILE A 181 -2.88 1.40 8.64
CA ILE A 181 -2.85 0.63 9.88
C ILE A 181 -3.98 1.04 10.83
N ALA A 182 -4.32 2.33 10.87
CA ALA A 182 -5.37 2.84 11.74
C ALA A 182 -6.69 2.11 11.54
N LEU A 183 -7.08 1.81 10.29
CA LEU A 183 -8.29 1.03 10.01
C LEU A 183 -8.25 -0.40 10.56
N ASP A 184 -7.08 -1.02 10.59
CA ASP A 184 -6.90 -2.36 11.17
C ASP A 184 -6.90 -2.33 12.71
N SER A 185 -6.54 -1.17 13.30
CA SER A 185 -6.47 -1.01 14.76
C SER A 185 -7.84 -0.88 15.44
N PHE A 186 -8.86 -0.39 14.76
CA PHE A 186 -10.17 -0.10 15.39
C PHE A 186 -10.89 -1.32 15.95
N LYS A 187 -10.58 -2.52 15.49
CA LYS A 187 -11.12 -3.77 16.04
C LYS A 187 -10.34 -4.33 17.23
N LYS A 188 -9.11 -3.87 17.44
CA LYS A 188 -8.13 -4.49 18.33
C LYS A 188 -7.79 -3.60 19.54
N ILE A 189 -8.71 -2.76 20.02
CA ILE A 189 -8.42 -1.84 21.13
C ILE A 189 -8.20 -2.64 22.42
N SER A 190 -7.01 -2.57 22.98
CA SER A 190 -6.66 -3.08 24.30
C SER A 190 -5.89 -2.02 25.10
N LYS A 191 -5.53 -2.37 26.35
CA LYS A 191 -4.77 -1.50 27.28
C LYS A 191 -3.50 -0.95 26.62
N ARG A 192 -3.01 0.23 27.05
CA ARG A 192 -1.74 0.84 26.62
C ARG A 192 -0.62 -0.20 26.64
N SER A 193 0.02 -0.38 25.51
CA SER A 193 1.10 -1.34 25.31
C SER A 193 2.12 -0.79 24.30
N TYR A 194 3.36 -1.23 24.42
CA TYR A 194 4.46 -0.74 23.58
C TYR A 194 5.16 -1.91 22.89
N LEU A 195 5.61 -1.69 21.66
CA LEU A 195 6.49 -2.63 20.97
C LEU A 195 7.80 -2.76 21.76
N LYS A 196 8.22 -4.01 21.99
CA LYS A 196 9.49 -4.29 22.66
C LYS A 196 10.59 -4.43 21.61
N LYS A 197 11.78 -3.84 21.88
CA LYS A 197 12.94 -3.94 20.99
C LYS A 197 13.25 -5.40 20.61
N LYS A 198 13.11 -6.34 21.54
CA LYS A 198 13.33 -7.77 21.28
C LYS A 198 12.43 -8.35 20.17
N ASP A 199 11.19 -7.85 20.05
CA ASP A 199 10.22 -8.34 19.05
C ASP A 199 10.58 -7.79 17.68
N VAL A 200 11.03 -6.53 17.60
CA VAL A 200 11.60 -5.94 16.37
C VAL A 200 12.86 -6.72 15.93
N HIS A 201 13.79 -7.00 16.84
CA HIS A 201 15.00 -7.77 16.52
C HIS A 201 14.69 -9.19 16.07
N ARG A 202 13.66 -9.84 16.65
CA ARG A 202 13.18 -11.15 16.21
C ARG A 202 12.66 -11.07 14.78
N PHE A 203 11.82 -10.08 14.48
CA PHE A 203 11.26 -9.87 13.15
C PHE A 203 12.35 -9.63 12.10
N LEU A 204 13.33 -8.79 12.39
CA LEU A 204 14.47 -8.57 11.49
C LEU A 204 15.25 -9.85 11.20
N ARG A 205 15.45 -10.72 12.20
CA ARG A 205 16.08 -12.04 11.98
C ARG A 205 15.23 -12.94 11.08
N GLN A 206 13.91 -12.96 11.27
CA GLN A 206 12.99 -13.72 10.42
C GLN A 206 13.03 -13.24 8.96
N ILE A 207 13.13 -11.92 8.73
CA ILE A 207 13.31 -11.35 7.39
C ILE A 207 14.66 -11.81 6.79
N HIS A 208 15.73 -11.79 7.59
CA HIS A 208 17.04 -12.24 7.12
C HIS A 208 17.03 -13.70 6.68
N GLN A 209 16.32 -14.57 7.40
CA GLN A 209 16.19 -16.00 7.16
C GLN A 209 15.17 -16.37 6.09
N ALA A 210 14.28 -15.44 5.71
CA ALA A 210 13.23 -15.69 4.72
C ALA A 210 13.82 -16.00 3.34
N ASN A 211 13.12 -16.84 2.58
CA ASN A 211 13.46 -17.10 1.18
C ASN A 211 13.33 -15.81 0.36
N LYS A 212 14.38 -15.54 -0.42
CA LYS A 212 14.47 -14.34 -1.25
C LYS A 212 14.41 -14.71 -2.72
N GLN A 213 13.60 -13.96 -3.47
CA GLN A 213 13.44 -14.15 -4.91
C GLN A 213 13.46 -12.81 -5.63
N LYS A 214 14.29 -12.69 -6.65
CA LYS A 214 14.25 -11.53 -7.55
C LYS A 214 12.95 -11.54 -8.32
N ARG A 215 12.29 -10.39 -8.35
CA ARG A 215 11.10 -10.15 -9.16
C ARG A 215 11.39 -9.04 -10.16
N GLN A 216 10.99 -9.26 -11.40
CA GLN A 216 11.09 -8.22 -12.40
C GLN A 216 10.09 -7.11 -12.11
N VAL A 217 10.56 -5.87 -12.09
CA VAL A 217 9.69 -4.68 -12.04
C VAL A 217 8.88 -4.58 -13.35
N VAL A 218 7.84 -3.76 -13.35
CA VAL A 218 7.06 -3.52 -14.57
C VAL A 218 7.92 -2.89 -15.65
N GLU A 219 7.64 -3.22 -16.90
CA GLU A 219 8.38 -2.71 -18.06
C GLU A 219 8.40 -1.18 -18.09
N GLY A 220 9.57 -0.59 -18.31
CA GLY A 220 9.81 0.85 -18.31
C GLY A 220 9.99 1.47 -16.93
N ALA A 221 9.79 0.73 -15.84
CA ALA A 221 10.12 1.18 -14.49
C ALA A 221 11.62 0.99 -14.18
N LEU A 222 12.11 1.75 -13.20
CA LEU A 222 13.49 1.65 -12.70
C LEU A 222 13.59 0.67 -11.54
N GLY A 223 14.78 0.08 -11.42
CA GLY A 223 15.16 -0.72 -10.25
C GLY A 223 14.92 -2.21 -10.41
N GLU A 224 15.22 -2.91 -9.32
CA GLU A 224 15.02 -4.35 -9.16
C GLU A 224 14.31 -4.60 -7.84
N GLU A 225 13.33 -5.50 -7.82
CA GLU A 225 12.62 -5.89 -6.60
C GLU A 225 13.14 -7.24 -6.11
N LEU A 226 13.53 -7.29 -4.83
CA LEU A 226 13.81 -8.51 -4.10
C LEU A 226 12.66 -8.80 -3.16
N GLN A 227 11.84 -9.79 -3.47
CA GLN A 227 10.80 -10.27 -2.56
C GLN A 227 11.35 -11.26 -1.56
N PHE A 228 10.77 -11.26 -0.35
CA PHE A 228 11.02 -12.29 0.65
C PHE A 228 9.70 -12.78 1.24
N ASN A 229 9.66 -14.08 1.53
CA ASN A 229 8.49 -14.74 2.08
C ASN A 229 8.91 -15.94 2.95
N SER A 230 8.25 -16.09 4.09
CA SER A 230 8.36 -17.23 4.98
C SER A 230 6.99 -17.50 5.63
N GLU A 231 6.92 -18.40 6.60
CA GLU A 231 5.69 -18.63 7.37
C GLU A 231 5.24 -17.41 8.17
N SER A 232 6.18 -16.61 8.69
CA SER A 232 5.91 -15.52 9.62
C SER A 232 6.06 -14.12 9.05
N VAL A 233 6.76 -13.97 7.91
CA VAL A 233 7.04 -12.65 7.33
C VAL A 233 6.90 -12.67 5.81
N ALA A 234 6.45 -11.54 5.26
CA ALA A 234 6.48 -11.28 3.82
C ALA A 234 6.84 -9.82 3.57
N GLY A 235 7.45 -9.55 2.42
CA GLY A 235 7.81 -8.19 2.05
C GLY A 235 8.68 -8.11 0.82
N PHE A 236 9.24 -6.93 0.59
CA PHE A 236 10.10 -6.67 -0.55
C PHE A 236 11.10 -5.54 -0.28
N ILE A 237 12.12 -5.50 -1.11
CA ILE A 237 13.08 -4.39 -1.20
C ILE A 237 13.12 -3.96 -2.67
N LEU A 238 12.89 -2.69 -2.94
CA LEU A 238 13.13 -2.08 -4.23
C LEU A 238 14.51 -1.42 -4.23
N TYR A 239 15.40 -1.88 -5.10
CA TYR A 239 16.73 -1.32 -5.31
C TYR A 239 16.76 -0.49 -6.60
N HIS A 240 17.53 0.59 -6.61
CA HIS A 240 17.91 1.33 -7.81
C HIS A 240 19.37 1.77 -7.67
N LYS A 241 20.21 1.48 -8.68
CA LYS A 241 21.64 1.77 -8.66
C LYS A 241 22.33 1.28 -7.37
N GLU A 242 22.07 0.02 -7.02
CA GLU A 242 22.60 -0.67 -5.82
C GLU A 242 22.15 -0.09 -4.46
N GLN A 243 21.31 0.93 -4.46
CA GLN A 243 20.75 1.51 -3.24
C GLN A 243 19.32 1.05 -3.01
N ALA A 244 18.99 0.72 -1.76
CA ALA A 244 17.61 0.44 -1.37
C ALA A 244 16.79 1.73 -1.40
N VAL A 245 15.79 1.79 -2.27
CA VAL A 245 14.88 2.93 -2.40
C VAL A 245 13.72 2.79 -1.41
N HIS A 246 13.15 1.60 -1.32
CA HIS A 246 12.06 1.30 -0.40
C HIS A 246 12.14 -0.16 0.06
N PHE A 247 12.06 -0.35 1.36
CA PHE A 247 11.91 -1.64 2.02
C PHE A 247 10.57 -1.66 2.74
N SER A 248 9.78 -2.71 2.52
CA SER A 248 8.54 -2.93 3.24
C SER A 248 8.42 -4.39 3.68
N ALA A 249 8.14 -4.61 4.96
CA ALA A 249 8.01 -5.93 5.56
C ALA A 249 6.78 -6.00 6.46
N PHE A 250 6.07 -7.12 6.40
CA PHE A 250 4.84 -7.37 7.13
C PHE A 250 4.94 -8.66 7.94
N VAL A 251 4.33 -8.67 9.12
CA VAL A 251 4.04 -9.90 9.85
C VAL A 251 2.88 -10.60 9.15
N LYS A 252 3.00 -11.91 8.96
CA LYS A 252 1.90 -12.78 8.48
C LYS A 252 1.08 -13.24 9.69
N GLU A 253 -0.24 -13.14 9.58
CA GLU A 253 -1.21 -13.69 10.54
C GLU A 253 -1.48 -15.18 10.30
#